data_bf9a1c763c3991ae4c4fb504eb854aa6
#
_entry.id   bf9a1c763c3991ae4c4fb504eb854aa6
#
_cell.length_a   1.000
_cell.length_b   1.000
_cell.length_c   1.000
_cell.angle_alpha   90.00
_cell.angle_beta   90.00
_cell.angle_gamma   90.00
#
_symmetry.space_group_name_H-M   'P 1'
#
loop_
_entity.id
_entity.type
_entity.pdbx_description
1 polymer ?
#
loop_
_entity_poly.entity_id
_entity_poly.type
_entity_poly.pdbx_seq_one_letter_code
_entity_poly.pdbx_strand_id
1 'polypeptide(L)'
;FWPFGKKQEAKFMHRYGYYEIRCRFPKNDGWWSAFWLQSPCIGAHPDPRRAGVECDIMENYRMYKHKKLICGNIWGGYGAEACGHGHFNWPFVETPDGWHHYGVHWHPNGYVFYADGQEVGRVSPDPNDARKVLDGEGSNAGFAGAVVTGPVSEVEQFILVSTECAGYRETGRHAPTLEDAILPDFFEVDFVRVFDEIP
;
A
#
# COMPACT_ATOMS: atom_id res chain seq x y z
N PHE A 1 7.54 14.76 1.57
CA PHE A 1 8.80 14.98 0.88
C PHE A 1 8.76 14.30 -0.48
N TRP A 2 8.52 15.04 -1.53
CA TRP A 2 8.50 14.52 -2.89
C TRP A 2 9.75 15.04 -3.62
N PRO A 3 10.46 14.25 -4.45
CA PRO A 3 11.70 14.68 -5.09
C PRO A 3 11.54 15.92 -5.99
N PHE A 4 10.32 16.30 -6.33
CA PHE A 4 9.99 17.44 -7.18
C PHE A 4 9.39 18.63 -6.41
N GLY A 5 9.22 18.52 -5.09
CA GLY A 5 8.62 19.56 -4.25
C GLY A 5 9.64 20.30 -3.38
N LYS A 6 9.17 21.35 -2.71
CA LYS A 6 9.96 21.99 -1.66
C LYS A 6 10.21 20.99 -0.53
N LYS A 7 11.46 20.91 -0.06
CA LYS A 7 11.79 20.14 1.12
C LYS A 7 11.02 20.71 2.31
N GLN A 8 10.21 19.89 2.93
CA GLN A 8 9.53 20.20 4.18
C GLN A 8 9.93 19.16 5.22
N GLU A 9 10.02 19.58 6.46
CA GLU A 9 10.21 18.67 7.57
C GLU A 9 8.97 17.79 7.72
N ALA A 10 9.19 16.48 7.87
CA ALA A 10 8.09 15.55 8.11
C ALA A 10 7.48 15.82 9.50
N LYS A 11 6.16 15.87 9.57
CA LYS A 11 5.43 16.09 10.83
C LYS A 11 5.49 14.87 11.76
N PHE A 12 5.63 13.70 11.19
CA PHE A 12 5.70 12.44 11.89
C PHE A 12 6.61 11.49 11.13
N MET A 13 7.58 10.93 11.81
CA MET A 13 8.48 9.89 11.31
C MET A 13 8.54 8.78 12.35
N HIS A 14 8.44 7.54 11.88
CA HIS A 14 8.49 6.39 12.78
C HIS A 14 9.11 5.19 12.06
N ARG A 15 9.73 4.31 12.81
CA ARG A 15 10.35 3.09 12.32
C ARG A 15 9.84 1.89 13.09
N TYR A 16 9.37 0.88 12.35
CA TYR A 16 8.76 -0.33 12.87
C TYR A 16 7.40 -0.07 13.54
N GLY A 17 6.80 -1.11 14.10
CA GLY A 17 5.52 -1.04 14.76
C GLY A 17 4.34 -1.46 13.89
N TYR A 18 3.15 -1.28 14.42
CA TYR A 18 1.90 -1.60 13.75
C TYR A 18 1.20 -0.31 13.34
N TYR A 19 0.90 -0.20 12.05
CA TYR A 19 0.20 0.93 11.45
C TYR A 19 -1.15 0.47 10.98
N GLU A 20 -2.20 1.22 11.28
CA GLU A 20 -3.54 0.90 10.82
C GLU A 20 -4.32 2.13 10.40
N ILE A 21 -5.24 1.93 9.47
CA ILE A 21 -6.28 2.87 9.08
C ILE A 21 -7.64 2.21 9.20
N ARG A 22 -8.64 2.96 9.66
CA ARG A 22 -10.05 2.60 9.46
C ARG A 22 -10.64 3.58 8.46
N CYS A 23 -11.13 3.05 7.33
CA CYS A 23 -11.57 3.89 6.22
C CYS A 23 -12.76 3.30 5.49
N ARG A 24 -13.39 4.14 4.67
CA ARG A 24 -14.46 3.80 3.74
C ARG A 24 -14.16 4.42 2.39
N PHE A 25 -14.22 3.59 1.34
CA PHE A 25 -13.84 4.02 0.00
C PHE A 25 -14.91 4.85 -0.70
N PRO A 26 -14.51 5.66 -1.71
CA PRO A 26 -15.45 6.28 -2.62
C PRO A 26 -16.36 5.24 -3.27
N LYS A 27 -17.62 5.61 -3.49
CA LYS A 27 -18.65 4.69 -4.03
C LYS A 27 -18.56 4.55 -5.53
N ASN A 28 -18.15 5.62 -6.21
CA ASN A 28 -18.10 5.67 -7.67
C ASN A 28 -16.73 5.27 -8.22
N ASP A 29 -16.69 4.97 -9.50
CA ASP A 29 -15.44 4.67 -10.19
C ASP A 29 -14.68 5.96 -10.50
N GLY A 30 -13.39 5.84 -10.78
CA GLY A 30 -12.52 6.98 -11.09
C GLY A 30 -11.51 7.33 -9.99
N TRP A 31 -11.50 6.59 -8.90
CA TRP A 31 -10.65 6.86 -7.74
C TRP A 31 -9.61 5.77 -7.49
N TRP A 32 -8.46 6.20 -6.98
CA TRP A 32 -7.41 5.34 -6.46
C TRP A 32 -7.06 5.82 -5.06
N SER A 33 -7.62 5.17 -4.06
CA SER A 33 -7.40 5.49 -2.65
C SER A 33 -6.30 4.61 -2.09
N ALA A 34 -5.40 5.21 -1.31
CA ALA A 34 -4.26 4.51 -0.74
C ALA A 34 -3.93 4.94 0.69
N PHE A 35 -3.44 3.97 1.46
CA PHE A 35 -2.76 4.16 2.74
C PHE A 35 -1.38 3.51 2.65
N TRP A 36 -0.34 4.31 2.79
CA TRP A 36 1.01 3.89 2.48
C TRP A 36 2.07 4.65 3.29
N LEU A 37 3.27 4.10 3.34
CA LEU A 37 4.43 4.69 3.99
C LEU A 37 5.49 4.97 2.95
N GLN A 38 6.27 6.03 3.16
CA GLN A 38 7.39 6.34 2.29
C GLN A 38 8.59 6.85 3.07
N SER A 39 9.78 6.47 2.61
CA SER A 39 11.02 7.05 3.08
C SER A 39 11.32 8.37 2.38
N PRO A 40 11.78 9.41 3.10
CA PRO A 40 12.25 10.63 2.47
C PRO A 40 13.53 10.44 1.65
N CYS A 41 14.19 9.29 1.80
CA CYS A 41 15.47 8.97 1.14
C CYS A 41 15.33 7.85 0.10
N ILE A 42 14.11 7.45 -0.26
CA ILE A 42 13.91 6.37 -1.23
C ILE A 42 14.71 6.62 -2.51
N GLY A 43 15.44 5.60 -2.96
CA GLY A 43 16.31 5.69 -4.13
C GLY A 43 17.63 6.42 -3.92
N ALA A 44 17.92 6.99 -2.75
CA ALA A 44 19.17 7.68 -2.46
C ALA A 44 20.37 6.74 -2.21
N HIS A 45 20.12 5.45 -2.05
CA HIS A 45 21.13 4.41 -1.86
C HIS A 45 20.71 3.15 -2.63
N PRO A 46 21.68 2.41 -3.22
CA PRO A 46 21.36 1.17 -3.95
C PRO A 46 20.78 0.06 -3.05
N ASP A 47 21.09 0.07 -1.75
CA ASP A 47 20.46 -0.82 -0.78
C ASP A 47 19.18 -0.17 -0.25
N PRO A 48 17.99 -0.69 -0.60
CA PRO A 48 16.71 -0.11 -0.17
C PRO A 48 16.47 -0.21 1.34
N ARG A 49 17.14 -1.09 2.06
CA ARG A 49 17.05 -1.12 3.53
C ARG A 49 17.58 0.19 4.12
N ARG A 50 18.65 0.74 3.53
CA ARG A 50 19.33 1.98 3.96
C ARG A 50 18.68 3.24 3.38
N ALA A 51 18.09 3.15 2.21
CA ALA A 51 17.35 4.25 1.58
C ALA A 51 15.90 4.31 2.04
N GLY A 52 15.39 3.20 2.59
CA GLY A 52 13.97 2.99 2.83
C GLY A 52 13.22 2.62 1.56
N VAL A 53 11.97 2.30 1.75
CA VAL A 53 11.07 1.79 0.72
C VAL A 53 9.81 2.64 0.64
N GLU A 54 9.01 2.42 -0.40
CA GLU A 54 7.58 2.70 -0.38
C GLU A 54 6.88 1.42 0.08
N CYS A 55 5.99 1.57 1.04
CA CYS A 55 5.20 0.46 1.58
C CYS A 55 3.72 0.78 1.41
N ASP A 56 3.10 0.19 0.39
CA ASP A 56 1.68 0.34 0.13
C ASP A 56 0.90 -0.65 0.98
N ILE A 57 0.34 -0.17 2.08
CA ILE A 57 -0.41 -1.00 3.02
C ILE A 57 -1.73 -1.41 2.40
N MET A 58 -2.40 -0.47 1.74
CA MET A 58 -3.65 -0.70 1.03
C MET A 58 -3.76 0.25 -0.16
N GLU A 59 -4.16 -0.31 -1.30
CA GLU A 59 -4.48 0.43 -2.51
C GLU A 59 -5.81 -0.06 -3.09
N ASN A 60 -6.80 0.82 -3.15
CA ASN A 60 -8.09 0.52 -3.77
C ASN A 60 -8.18 1.21 -5.12
N TYR A 61 -8.05 0.41 -6.19
CA TYR A 61 -8.16 0.86 -7.55
C TYR A 61 -9.60 0.74 -8.04
N ARG A 62 -10.28 1.85 -8.17
CA ARG A 62 -11.58 1.95 -8.86
C ARG A 62 -11.47 2.70 -10.18
N MET A 63 -10.26 2.77 -10.73
CA MET A 63 -9.96 3.55 -11.94
C MET A 63 -10.28 2.83 -13.25
N TYR A 64 -10.45 1.51 -13.20
CA TYR A 64 -10.58 0.66 -14.38
C TYR A 64 -11.78 -0.28 -14.24
N LYS A 65 -12.17 -0.90 -15.37
CA LYS A 65 -13.21 -1.94 -15.41
C LYS A 65 -12.97 -3.08 -14.41
N HIS A 66 -11.73 -3.30 -14.02
CA HIS A 66 -11.36 -4.29 -13.01
C HIS A 66 -11.03 -3.56 -11.72
N LYS A 67 -11.98 -3.53 -10.82
CA LYS A 67 -11.76 -3.05 -9.46
C LYS A 67 -10.77 -3.98 -8.78
N LYS A 68 -9.72 -3.41 -8.22
CA LYS A 68 -8.68 -4.15 -7.50
C LYS A 68 -8.49 -3.54 -6.12
N LEU A 69 -8.43 -4.39 -5.12
CA LEU A 69 -7.91 -4.07 -3.81
C LEU A 69 -6.60 -4.82 -3.64
N ILE A 70 -5.53 -4.07 -3.44
CA ILE A 70 -4.19 -4.60 -3.18
C ILE A 70 -3.87 -4.26 -1.74
N CYS A 71 -3.45 -5.26 -0.98
CA CYS A 71 -2.94 -5.08 0.37
C CYS A 71 -1.51 -5.58 0.40
N GLY A 72 -0.59 -4.69 0.71
CA GLY A 72 0.82 -5.01 0.84
C GLY A 72 1.60 -5.07 -0.47
N ASN A 73 2.34 -4.01 -0.71
CA ASN A 73 3.31 -3.94 -1.79
C ASN A 73 4.52 -3.12 -1.32
N ILE A 74 5.72 -3.57 -1.63
CA ILE A 74 6.96 -2.92 -1.22
C ILE A 74 7.77 -2.54 -2.46
N TRP A 75 8.10 -1.27 -2.60
CA TRP A 75 8.99 -0.77 -3.64
C TRP A 75 10.31 -0.30 -3.03
N GLY A 76 11.42 -0.90 -3.49
CA GLY A 76 12.76 -0.54 -3.03
C GLY A 76 13.35 0.69 -3.71
N GLY A 77 12.66 1.29 -4.65
CA GLY A 77 13.07 2.45 -5.43
C GLY A 77 12.19 2.63 -6.65
N TYR A 78 12.51 3.64 -7.46
CA TYR A 78 11.77 3.96 -8.68
C TYR A 78 12.68 3.91 -9.91
N GLY A 79 12.09 3.77 -11.09
CA GLY A 79 12.79 3.78 -12.36
C GLY A 79 12.79 2.42 -13.06
N ALA A 80 13.71 2.23 -13.99
CA ALA A 80 13.72 1.06 -14.87
C ALA A 80 13.96 -0.27 -14.14
N GLU A 81 14.62 -0.23 -12.98
CA GLU A 81 14.94 -1.40 -12.17
C GLU A 81 14.00 -1.56 -10.96
N ALA A 82 13.01 -0.69 -10.83
CA ALA A 82 12.06 -0.78 -9.75
C ALA A 82 11.22 -2.04 -9.87
N CYS A 83 11.14 -2.81 -8.80
CA CYS A 83 10.24 -3.95 -8.70
C CYS A 83 9.45 -3.89 -7.39
N GLY A 84 8.19 -4.26 -7.48
CA GLY A 84 7.32 -4.44 -6.33
C GLY A 84 7.47 -5.84 -5.75
N HIS A 85 7.38 -5.94 -4.45
CA HIS A 85 7.40 -7.19 -3.69
C HIS A 85 6.11 -7.30 -2.87
N GLY A 86 5.40 -8.39 -2.98
CA GLY A 86 4.09 -8.55 -2.37
C GLY A 86 2.99 -8.43 -3.41
N HIS A 87 2.34 -7.30 -3.48
CA HIS A 87 1.23 -7.01 -4.38
C HIS A 87 0.08 -8.02 -4.18
N PHE A 88 -0.31 -8.20 -2.92
CA PHE A 88 -1.32 -9.17 -2.57
C PHE A 88 -2.71 -8.65 -2.95
N ASN A 89 -3.32 -9.25 -3.96
CA ASN A 89 -4.72 -8.97 -4.26
C ASN A 89 -5.61 -9.52 -3.14
N TRP A 90 -6.50 -8.68 -2.66
CA TRP A 90 -7.46 -9.05 -1.64
C TRP A 90 -8.88 -8.93 -2.17
N PRO A 91 -9.75 -9.90 -1.94
CA PRO A 91 -11.13 -9.78 -2.35
C PRO A 91 -11.78 -8.61 -1.59
N PHE A 92 -12.39 -7.70 -2.33
CA PHE A 92 -13.18 -6.66 -1.69
C PHE A 92 -14.50 -7.29 -1.22
N VAL A 93 -14.69 -7.33 0.08
CA VAL A 93 -15.92 -7.83 0.71
C VAL A 93 -16.62 -6.63 1.33
N GLU A 94 -17.83 -6.34 0.88
CA GLU A 94 -18.63 -5.26 1.46
C GLU A 94 -18.96 -5.57 2.93
N THR A 95 -18.68 -4.62 3.81
CA THR A 95 -19.14 -4.64 5.19
C THR A 95 -20.48 -3.92 5.32
N PRO A 96 -21.30 -4.24 6.32
CA PRO A 96 -22.64 -3.64 6.46
C PRO A 96 -22.65 -2.10 6.56
N ASP A 97 -21.58 -1.53 7.11
CA ASP A 97 -21.40 -0.08 7.28
C ASP A 97 -20.40 0.54 6.29
N GLY A 98 -19.79 -0.29 5.43
CA GLY A 98 -18.81 0.09 4.44
C GLY A 98 -17.42 0.42 5.01
N TRP A 99 -17.19 0.26 6.31
CA TRP A 99 -15.92 0.53 6.96
C TRP A 99 -15.02 -0.71 6.97
N HIS A 100 -13.73 -0.47 6.70
CA HIS A 100 -12.70 -1.49 6.67
C HIS A 100 -11.50 -1.08 7.50
N HIS A 101 -10.74 -2.07 7.98
CA HIS A 101 -9.46 -1.90 8.66
C HIS A 101 -8.35 -2.46 7.79
N TYR A 102 -7.32 -1.67 7.53
CA TYR A 102 -6.11 -2.11 6.86
C TYR A 102 -4.91 -1.78 7.70
N GLY A 103 -3.95 -2.70 7.78
CA GLY A 103 -2.77 -2.48 8.60
C GLY A 103 -1.55 -3.22 8.11
N VAL A 104 -0.40 -2.81 8.65
CA VAL A 104 0.88 -3.48 8.50
C VAL A 104 1.60 -3.54 9.83
N HIS A 105 2.10 -4.72 10.16
CA HIS A 105 3.14 -4.86 11.17
C HIS A 105 4.49 -4.86 10.48
N TRP A 106 5.19 -3.75 10.61
CA TRP A 106 6.55 -3.58 10.13
C TRP A 106 7.52 -3.83 11.27
N HIS A 107 8.39 -4.82 11.11
CA HIS A 107 9.39 -5.22 12.10
C HIS A 107 10.73 -5.54 11.40
N PRO A 108 11.86 -5.68 12.14
CA PRO A 108 13.17 -5.89 11.52
C PRO A 108 13.27 -7.09 10.57
N ASN A 109 12.38 -8.09 10.75
CA ASN A 109 12.37 -9.31 9.96
C ASN A 109 11.29 -9.34 8.87
N GLY A 110 10.64 -8.21 8.57
CA GLY A 110 9.65 -8.17 7.50
C GLY A 110 8.45 -7.27 7.73
N TYR A 111 7.47 -7.50 6.87
CA TYR A 111 6.15 -6.87 6.93
C TYR A 111 5.08 -7.94 6.94
N VAL A 112 4.07 -7.76 7.78
CA VAL A 112 2.85 -8.58 7.79
C VAL A 112 1.67 -7.66 7.55
N PHE A 113 0.93 -7.91 6.47
CA PHE A 113 -0.21 -7.08 6.06
C PHE A 113 -1.53 -7.69 6.50
N TYR A 114 -2.46 -6.81 6.87
CA TYR A 114 -3.77 -7.19 7.40
C TYR A 114 -4.88 -6.43 6.70
N ALA A 115 -6.01 -7.10 6.50
CA ALA A 115 -7.28 -6.52 6.09
C ALA A 115 -8.40 -7.09 6.95
N ASP A 116 -9.16 -6.24 7.60
CA ASP A 116 -10.28 -6.60 8.51
C ASP A 116 -9.90 -7.69 9.53
N GLY A 117 -8.71 -7.54 10.13
CA GLY A 117 -8.17 -8.46 11.12
C GLY A 117 -7.63 -9.79 10.58
N GLN A 118 -7.67 -9.99 9.26
CA GLN A 118 -7.11 -11.18 8.63
C GLN A 118 -5.73 -10.88 8.04
N GLU A 119 -4.78 -11.79 8.23
CA GLU A 119 -3.49 -11.72 7.56
C GLU A 119 -3.67 -11.92 6.05
N VAL A 120 -3.19 -10.94 5.29
CA VAL A 120 -3.22 -10.96 3.81
C VAL A 120 -1.98 -11.65 3.25
N GLY A 121 -0.81 -11.27 3.76
CA GLY A 121 0.45 -11.82 3.30
C GLY A 121 1.64 -11.16 3.98
N ARG A 122 2.83 -11.63 3.63
CA ARG A 122 4.09 -11.19 4.24
C ARG A 122 5.16 -10.89 3.21
N VAL A 123 6.00 -9.91 3.53
CA VAL A 123 7.28 -9.69 2.85
C VAL A 123 8.41 -9.96 3.84
N SER A 124 9.28 -10.93 3.51
CA SER A 124 10.42 -11.33 4.32
C SER A 124 11.73 -10.99 3.60
N PRO A 125 12.76 -10.53 4.31
CA PRO A 125 14.09 -10.35 3.73
C PRO A 125 14.81 -11.70 3.51
N ASP A 126 14.37 -12.79 4.13
CA ASP A 126 14.96 -14.11 3.96
C ASP A 126 14.28 -14.88 2.82
N PRO A 127 15.03 -15.22 1.74
CA PRO A 127 14.48 -16.00 0.65
C PRO A 127 14.04 -17.43 1.06
N ASN A 128 14.53 -17.95 2.16
CA ASN A 128 14.12 -19.26 2.68
C ASN A 128 12.72 -19.24 3.32
N ASP A 129 12.25 -18.08 3.73
CA ASP A 129 10.89 -17.91 4.23
C ASP A 129 9.85 -17.86 3.11
N ALA A 130 10.27 -17.64 1.87
CA ALA A 130 9.35 -17.49 0.74
C ALA A 130 8.52 -18.76 0.55
N ARG A 131 7.22 -18.60 0.73
CA ARG A 131 6.21 -19.62 0.45
C ARG A 131 5.41 -19.18 -0.77
N LYS A 132 5.62 -19.86 -1.89
CA LYS A 132 4.77 -19.67 -3.06
C LYS A 132 3.42 -20.28 -2.76
N VAL A 133 2.39 -19.50 -2.97
CA VAL A 133 1.06 -20.08 -3.01
C VAL A 133 0.89 -20.86 -4.29
N LEU A 134 0.38 -22.06 -4.17
CA LEU A 134 0.50 -23.14 -5.15
C LEU A 134 -0.40 -23.02 -6.36
N ASP A 135 -1.15 -21.99 -6.55
CA ASP A 135 -2.03 -21.92 -7.72
C ASP A 135 -1.70 -20.74 -8.61
N GLY A 136 -0.81 -21.05 -9.52
CA GLY A 136 -0.64 -20.58 -10.88
C GLY A 136 -0.94 -19.11 -11.17
N GLU A 137 -0.25 -18.63 -12.13
CA GLU A 137 -0.50 -17.41 -12.87
C GLU A 137 -0.47 -16.09 -12.06
N GLY A 138 0.72 -15.75 -11.65
CA GLY A 138 1.01 -14.40 -11.18
C GLY A 138 0.56 -14.18 -9.75
N SER A 139 1.27 -13.39 -9.04
CA SER A 139 1.15 -12.77 -7.73
C SER A 139 -0.27 -12.37 -7.23
N ASN A 140 -1.33 -13.07 -7.53
CA ASN A 140 -2.62 -12.42 -7.73
C ASN A 140 -3.82 -13.02 -7.05
N ALA A 141 -3.67 -14.00 -6.24
CA ALA A 141 -4.85 -14.47 -5.54
C ALA A 141 -4.73 -14.04 -4.09
N GLY A 142 -5.78 -13.53 -3.54
CA GLY A 142 -5.91 -13.20 -2.13
C GLY A 142 -5.70 -14.43 -1.26
N PHE A 143 -4.46 -14.79 -1.06
CA PHE A 143 -4.09 -15.95 -0.27
C PHE A 143 -3.58 -15.48 1.08
N ALA A 144 -4.38 -15.70 2.07
CA ALA A 144 -3.91 -15.60 3.43
C ALA A 144 -2.65 -16.45 3.63
N GLY A 145 -1.57 -15.83 4.09
CA GLY A 145 -0.33 -16.50 4.42
C GLY A 145 0.69 -16.65 3.30
N ALA A 146 0.52 -15.99 2.15
CA ALA A 146 1.58 -15.88 1.15
C ALA A 146 2.79 -15.13 1.72
N VAL A 147 4.00 -15.64 1.46
CA VAL A 147 5.25 -14.99 1.86
C VAL A 147 6.11 -14.79 0.62
N VAL A 148 6.50 -13.55 0.36
CA VAL A 148 7.42 -13.20 -0.72
C VAL A 148 8.70 -12.58 -0.17
N THR A 149 9.79 -12.71 -0.90
CA THR A 149 11.05 -12.06 -0.53
C THR A 149 11.05 -10.61 -0.97
N GLY A 150 11.50 -9.72 -0.10
CA GLY A 150 11.62 -8.30 -0.42
C GLY A 150 12.43 -7.53 0.61
N PRO A 151 12.81 -6.27 0.29
CA PRO A 151 13.58 -5.44 1.21
C PRO A 151 12.75 -4.97 2.39
N VAL A 152 13.38 -4.88 3.55
CA VAL A 152 12.80 -4.29 4.76
C VAL A 152 13.51 -2.99 5.08
N SER A 153 12.78 -1.90 5.18
CA SER A 153 13.34 -0.60 5.55
C SER A 153 13.91 -0.62 6.96
N GLU A 154 15.11 -0.07 7.11
CA GLU A 154 15.76 0.14 8.40
C GLU A 154 15.74 1.63 8.81
N VAL A 155 15.07 2.47 8.02
CA VAL A 155 14.97 3.91 8.27
C VAL A 155 13.52 4.32 8.49
N GLU A 156 13.34 5.39 9.23
CA GLU A 156 12.03 5.95 9.50
C GLU A 156 11.29 6.31 8.22
N GLN A 157 9.98 6.15 8.25
CA GLN A 157 9.07 6.49 7.17
C GLN A 157 7.94 7.38 7.66
N PHE A 158 7.39 8.17 6.75
CA PHE A 158 6.20 8.98 7.00
C PHE A 158 4.96 8.35 6.39
N ILE A 159 3.81 8.71 6.93
CA ILE A 159 2.51 8.19 6.53
C ILE A 159 1.92 9.08 5.43
N LEU A 160 1.33 8.43 4.43
CA LEU A 160 0.55 9.04 3.38
C LEU A 160 -0.85 8.40 3.32
N VAL A 161 -1.85 9.26 3.26
CA VAL A 161 -3.23 8.90 2.96
C VAL A 161 -3.63 9.73 1.76
N SER A 162 -3.96 9.08 0.66
CA SER A 162 -4.22 9.77 -0.59
C SER A 162 -5.39 9.18 -1.34
N THR A 163 -6.02 10.03 -2.14
CA THR A 163 -6.94 9.57 -3.18
C THR A 163 -6.60 10.30 -4.46
N GLU A 164 -6.31 9.54 -5.50
CA GLU A 164 -5.99 10.04 -6.82
C GLU A 164 -7.22 9.97 -7.71
N CYS A 165 -7.47 11.01 -8.49
CA CYS A 165 -8.50 10.99 -9.52
C CYS A 165 -7.91 10.46 -10.82
N ALA A 166 -8.57 9.49 -11.43
CA ALA A 166 -8.21 8.99 -12.74
C ALA A 166 -8.34 10.09 -13.79
N GLY A 167 -7.47 10.07 -14.76
CA GLY A 167 -7.50 11.03 -15.89
C GLY A 167 -6.39 12.07 -15.83
N TYR A 168 -5.73 12.27 -14.72
CA TYR A 168 -4.52 13.08 -14.69
C TYR A 168 -3.31 12.34 -15.29
N ARG A 169 -3.29 11.02 -15.23
CA ARG A 169 -2.31 10.19 -15.93
C ARG A 169 -2.84 9.83 -17.33
N GLU A 170 -2.44 10.58 -18.32
CA GLU A 170 -2.72 10.28 -19.74
C GLU A 170 -2.00 9.00 -20.18
N THR A 171 -2.53 7.87 -19.83
CA THR A 171 -1.94 6.58 -20.20
C THR A 171 -2.71 5.86 -21.28
N GLY A 172 -3.63 6.55 -21.99
CA GLY A 172 -4.49 5.92 -23.00
C GLY A 172 -5.44 4.85 -22.45
N ARG A 173 -5.57 4.76 -21.14
CA ARG A 173 -6.45 3.81 -20.46
C ARG A 173 -7.78 4.48 -20.20
N HIS A 174 -8.87 3.76 -20.47
CA HIS A 174 -10.25 4.23 -20.31
C HIS A 174 -10.62 4.24 -18.81
N ALA A 175 -10.10 5.20 -18.07
CA ALA A 175 -10.59 5.50 -16.75
C ALA A 175 -11.54 6.69 -16.82
N PRO A 176 -12.57 6.79 -15.98
CA PRO A 176 -13.38 7.98 -15.88
C PRO A 176 -12.48 9.20 -15.67
N THR A 177 -12.72 10.25 -16.43
CA THR A 177 -12.05 11.53 -16.22
C THR A 177 -12.77 12.30 -15.12
N LEU A 178 -12.19 13.40 -14.69
CA LEU A 178 -12.86 14.28 -13.72
C LEU A 178 -14.21 14.81 -14.26
N GLU A 179 -14.35 14.93 -15.57
CA GLU A 179 -15.58 15.36 -16.22
C GLU A 179 -16.69 14.31 -16.13
N ASP A 180 -16.32 13.04 -16.07
CA ASP A 180 -17.26 11.91 -15.89
C ASP A 180 -17.50 11.56 -14.43
N ALA A 181 -16.83 12.24 -13.48
CA ALA A 181 -16.92 11.93 -12.08
C ALA A 181 -18.31 12.24 -11.50
N ILE A 182 -18.84 11.29 -10.76
CA ILE A 182 -20.08 11.48 -10.01
C ILE A 182 -19.72 12.06 -8.64
N LEU A 183 -20.06 13.32 -8.44
CA LEU A 183 -19.72 14.09 -7.23
C LEU A 183 -20.99 14.52 -6.47
N PRO A 184 -20.92 14.68 -5.16
CA PRO A 184 -19.75 14.43 -4.30
C PRO A 184 -19.49 12.93 -4.05
N ASP A 185 -18.21 12.58 -3.92
CA ASP A 185 -17.78 11.27 -3.48
C ASP A 185 -16.63 11.41 -2.47
N PHE A 186 -16.45 10.44 -1.59
CA PHE A 186 -15.57 10.62 -0.44
C PHE A 186 -14.74 9.37 -0.16
N PHE A 187 -13.45 9.58 0.07
CA PHE A 187 -12.62 8.65 0.80
C PHE A 187 -12.65 9.10 2.27
N GLU A 188 -13.34 8.34 3.10
CA GLU A 188 -13.57 8.71 4.49
C GLU A 188 -12.59 7.96 5.39
N VAL A 189 -11.97 8.67 6.31
CA VAL A 189 -11.02 8.13 7.28
C VAL A 189 -11.53 8.42 8.68
N ASP A 190 -11.76 7.38 9.47
CA ASP A 190 -12.14 7.50 10.87
C ASP A 190 -10.90 7.77 11.72
N PHE A 191 -9.87 6.93 11.55
CA PHE A 191 -8.59 7.12 12.22
C PHE A 191 -7.42 6.53 11.45
N VAL A 192 -6.22 7.03 11.76
CA VAL A 192 -4.93 6.40 11.52
C VAL A 192 -4.25 6.25 12.88
N ARG A 193 -3.74 5.07 13.19
CA ARG A 193 -3.05 4.77 14.44
C ARG A 193 -1.72 4.11 14.18
N VAL A 194 -0.77 4.36 15.07
CA VAL A 194 0.54 3.73 15.10
C VAL A 194 0.81 3.22 16.51
N PHE A 195 1.26 2.00 16.60
CA PHE A 195 1.64 1.35 17.84
C PHE A 195 3.05 0.79 17.70
N ASP A 196 3.83 0.80 18.76
CA ASP A 196 5.18 0.24 18.76
C ASP A 196 5.16 -1.28 18.56
N GLU A 197 4.09 -1.95 18.99
CA GLU A 197 3.83 -3.38 18.81
C GLU A 197 2.38 -3.62 18.41
N ILE A 198 2.06 -4.85 17.98
CA ILE A 198 0.65 -5.21 17.69
C ILE A 198 -0.15 -5.14 18.98
N PRO A 199 -1.25 -4.39 19.00
CA PRO A 199 -2.11 -4.21 20.17
C PRO A 199 -2.87 -5.48 20.57
#